data_02774c445fb0e5bdbf036ac77119ec18
#
_entry.id   02774c445fb0e5bdbf036ac77119ec18
#
_cell.length_a   1.000
_cell.length_b   1.000
_cell.length_c   1.000
_cell.angle_alpha   90.00
_cell.angle_beta   90.00
_cell.angle_gamma   90.00
#
_symmetry.space_group_name_H-M   'P 1'
#
loop_
_entity.id
_entity.type
_entity.pdbx_description
1 polymer ?
#
loop_
_entity_poly.entity_id
_entity_poly.type
_entity_poly.pdbx_seq_one_letter_code
_entity_poly.pdbx_strand_id
1 'polypeptide(L)'
;MYASQHATDHPDRPCFIMANTGETVTYAEFEARSNQLAHLLRSHGLQPLDHYSIFMENNSRYLEACGAGERSGLHYTCVNSHLTASELAYIVDNSESQVLITSRELLDIARDALPDCPNVTLCLVVDAPTDSAGASTAIPIVDYATAVGGQPTTPIDDERLGTPMLYSSGTTGQPKGILRALPEQPPGEPLALFRFLSQLWRYRDEMIYLSPAPLYHSAPQAAVGLTVRIGGTVIIMERFDPVQYLELVERYHVTHSQLVPTMFSRMLKLPDDARNRYDLSSLETAVHAAAPCPIPVKEQMIEWWGPIIIEYYGATEAIGFSACDSDEWLAHRGTVGRMMAGELHVLDDDMNECPVGTPGTLWFSTPTRLEYFNDPAKSRESSSADGSMSTVGDVGYVDDDGFLYLTDRKTFMIISGGVNIYPQETENLLIVHPKVADAAVFGVPNADLGEEVKAVVQPAEGIEPGPDLERELINFCQENLSAYKCPRSVDFEVQLPRLPTGKLYKRILRDRYWTDHTSQIS
;
A
#
# COMPACT_ATOMS: atom_id res chain seq x y z
N MET A 1 -11.57 -4.58 -11.79
CA MET A 1 -12.96 -4.34 -11.33
C MET A 1 -13.98 -4.43 -12.48
N TYR A 2 -13.98 -5.48 -13.26
CA TYR A 2 -14.94 -5.66 -14.35
C TYR A 2 -16.06 -6.59 -13.89
N ALA A 3 -17.29 -6.13 -13.87
CA ALA A 3 -18.41 -6.76 -13.18
C ALA A 3 -19.56 -7.20 -14.11
N SER A 4 -19.41 -7.02 -15.42
CA SER A 4 -20.51 -7.15 -16.39
C SER A 4 -21.26 -8.49 -16.32
N GLN A 5 -20.55 -9.63 -16.17
CA GLN A 5 -21.17 -10.94 -16.04
C GLN A 5 -22.00 -11.04 -14.75
N HIS A 6 -21.42 -10.62 -13.62
CA HIS A 6 -22.15 -10.67 -12.32
C HIS A 6 -23.32 -9.69 -12.26
N ALA A 7 -23.21 -8.54 -12.92
CA ALA A 7 -24.32 -7.60 -13.06
C ALA A 7 -25.48 -8.18 -13.86
N THR A 8 -25.22 -9.10 -14.79
CA THR A 8 -26.22 -9.82 -15.56
C THR A 8 -26.82 -10.98 -14.76
N ASP A 9 -25.98 -11.80 -14.14
CA ASP A 9 -26.40 -13.04 -13.48
C ASP A 9 -26.98 -12.79 -12.09
N HIS A 10 -26.46 -11.79 -11.36
CA HIS A 10 -26.80 -11.46 -9.98
C HIS A 10 -26.92 -9.94 -9.75
N PRO A 11 -27.84 -9.23 -10.46
CA PRO A 11 -27.89 -7.77 -10.48
C PRO A 11 -28.04 -7.14 -9.10
N ASP A 12 -28.81 -7.76 -8.21
CA ASP A 12 -29.13 -7.25 -6.89
C ASP A 12 -28.12 -7.66 -5.79
N ARG A 13 -27.11 -8.48 -6.15
CA ARG A 13 -26.04 -8.86 -5.20
C ARG A 13 -25.25 -7.61 -4.81
N PRO A 14 -24.96 -7.37 -3.52
CA PRO A 14 -24.05 -6.32 -3.11
C PRO A 14 -22.66 -6.50 -3.74
N CYS A 15 -22.22 -5.52 -4.51
CA CYS A 15 -20.86 -5.43 -5.02
C CYS A 15 -19.94 -4.92 -3.90
N PHE A 16 -20.37 -3.82 -3.26
CA PHE A 16 -19.69 -3.32 -2.06
C PHE A 16 -20.64 -2.61 -1.10
N ILE A 17 -20.20 -2.52 0.17
CA ILE A 17 -20.92 -1.88 1.27
C ILE A 17 -19.92 -0.99 2.02
N MET A 18 -20.28 0.28 2.26
CA MET A 18 -19.49 1.19 3.09
C MET A 18 -19.71 0.89 4.57
N ALA A 19 -18.62 0.73 5.33
CA ALA A 19 -18.69 0.24 6.70
C ALA A 19 -19.42 1.19 7.67
N ASN A 20 -19.18 2.51 7.56
CA ASN A 20 -19.77 3.50 8.47
C ASN A 20 -21.21 3.86 8.09
N THR A 21 -21.47 4.09 6.80
CA THR A 21 -22.78 4.55 6.34
C THR A 21 -23.76 3.43 6.08
N GLY A 22 -23.27 2.20 5.79
CA GLY A 22 -24.08 1.09 5.32
C GLY A 22 -24.55 1.26 3.87
N GLU A 23 -24.08 2.30 3.16
CA GLU A 23 -24.43 2.48 1.75
C GLU A 23 -24.01 1.24 0.96
N THR A 24 -24.97 0.63 0.31
CA THR A 24 -24.79 -0.58 -0.49
C THR A 24 -24.91 -0.22 -1.95
N VAL A 25 -23.94 -0.66 -2.74
CA VAL A 25 -23.97 -0.59 -4.20
C VAL A 25 -24.02 -2.00 -4.75
N THR A 26 -25.06 -2.30 -5.54
CA THR A 26 -25.23 -3.60 -6.17
C THR A 26 -24.34 -3.76 -7.40
N TYR A 27 -24.21 -5.00 -7.90
CA TYR A 27 -23.48 -5.25 -9.15
C TYR A 27 -24.09 -4.52 -10.35
N ALA A 28 -25.42 -4.46 -10.44
CA ALA A 28 -26.11 -3.71 -11.51
C ALA A 28 -25.82 -2.20 -11.43
N GLU A 29 -25.85 -1.63 -10.22
CA GLU A 29 -25.54 -0.21 -10.02
C GLU A 29 -24.09 0.10 -10.31
N PHE A 30 -23.17 -0.73 -9.82
CA PHE A 30 -21.73 -0.57 -10.09
C PHE A 30 -21.42 -0.64 -11.59
N GLU A 31 -21.99 -1.62 -12.29
CA GLU A 31 -21.86 -1.76 -13.74
C GLU A 31 -22.38 -0.52 -14.47
N ALA A 32 -23.62 -0.09 -14.16
CA ALA A 32 -24.24 1.09 -14.78
C ALA A 32 -23.41 2.36 -14.57
N ARG A 33 -22.97 2.64 -13.34
CA ARG A 33 -22.23 3.85 -12.98
C ARG A 33 -20.82 3.86 -13.58
N SER A 34 -20.15 2.70 -13.61
CA SER A 34 -18.84 2.55 -14.27
C SER A 34 -18.96 2.80 -15.79
N ASN A 35 -20.03 2.33 -16.43
CA ASN A 35 -20.32 2.62 -17.85
C ASN A 35 -20.57 4.11 -18.07
N GLN A 36 -21.39 4.73 -17.24
CA GLN A 36 -21.70 6.16 -17.34
C GLN A 36 -20.43 7.02 -17.27
N LEU A 37 -19.54 6.74 -16.31
CA LEU A 37 -18.27 7.46 -16.23
C LEU A 37 -17.36 7.17 -17.44
N ALA A 38 -17.32 5.94 -17.95
CA ALA A 38 -16.56 5.61 -19.16
C ALA A 38 -17.06 6.42 -20.36
N HIS A 39 -18.37 6.54 -20.54
CA HIS A 39 -18.97 7.40 -21.58
C HIS A 39 -18.61 8.88 -21.40
N LEU A 40 -18.64 9.39 -20.15
CA LEU A 40 -18.24 10.77 -19.87
C LEU A 40 -16.78 11.01 -20.28
N LEU A 41 -15.86 10.14 -19.86
CA LEU A 41 -14.45 10.25 -20.19
C LEU A 41 -14.21 10.21 -21.71
N ARG A 42 -14.90 9.30 -22.43
CA ARG A 42 -14.86 9.25 -23.92
C ARG A 42 -15.40 10.53 -24.55
N SER A 43 -16.56 11.02 -24.09
CA SER A 43 -17.15 12.26 -24.61
C SER A 43 -16.29 13.48 -24.34
N HIS A 44 -15.45 13.42 -23.29
CA HIS A 44 -14.47 14.47 -22.96
C HIS A 44 -13.17 14.35 -23.77
N GLY A 45 -13.05 13.34 -24.63
CA GLY A 45 -11.95 13.16 -25.58
C GLY A 45 -10.91 12.12 -25.22
N LEU A 46 -10.96 11.50 -24.03
CA LEU A 46 -9.96 10.50 -23.63
C LEU A 46 -10.04 9.26 -24.53
N GLN A 47 -8.90 8.84 -25.02
CA GLN A 47 -8.70 7.66 -25.86
C GLN A 47 -8.03 6.53 -25.07
N PRO A 48 -8.07 5.26 -25.53
CA PRO A 48 -7.30 4.19 -24.91
C PRO A 48 -5.84 4.59 -24.70
N LEU A 49 -5.30 4.29 -23.51
CA LEU A 49 -3.98 4.64 -22.98
C LEU A 49 -3.84 6.09 -22.48
N ASP A 50 -4.86 6.94 -22.62
CA ASP A 50 -4.88 8.21 -21.91
C ASP A 50 -5.04 8.03 -20.41
N HIS A 51 -4.74 9.10 -19.65
CA HIS A 51 -4.64 9.06 -18.21
C HIS A 51 -5.65 9.96 -17.51
N TYR A 52 -6.14 9.54 -16.34
CA TYR A 52 -6.84 10.37 -15.38
C TYR A 52 -6.45 10.02 -13.95
N SER A 53 -6.64 10.95 -13.01
CA SER A 53 -6.30 10.76 -11.61
C SER A 53 -7.53 10.72 -10.71
N ILE A 54 -7.46 9.91 -9.65
CA ILE A 54 -8.47 9.75 -8.60
C ILE A 54 -7.83 10.18 -7.28
N PHE A 55 -8.28 11.32 -6.74
CA PHE A 55 -7.80 11.88 -5.49
C PHE A 55 -8.96 11.97 -4.49
N MET A 56 -9.25 10.86 -3.83
CA MET A 56 -10.37 10.72 -2.89
C MET A 56 -9.97 9.84 -1.70
N GLU A 57 -10.64 10.05 -0.57
CA GLU A 57 -10.72 9.08 0.52
C GLU A 57 -11.52 7.84 0.08
N ASN A 58 -11.56 6.79 0.92
CA ASN A 58 -12.43 5.65 0.66
C ASN A 58 -13.90 6.09 0.73
N ASN A 59 -14.57 6.11 -0.41
CA ASN A 59 -15.99 6.43 -0.54
C ASN A 59 -16.66 5.55 -1.60
N SER A 60 -17.98 5.63 -1.70
CA SER A 60 -18.78 4.77 -2.59
C SER A 60 -18.55 5.01 -4.08
N ARG A 61 -17.91 6.12 -4.49
CA ARG A 61 -17.62 6.43 -5.91
C ARG A 61 -16.24 5.97 -6.34
N TYR A 62 -15.39 5.57 -5.37
CA TYR A 62 -14.01 5.23 -5.65
C TYR A 62 -13.88 4.06 -6.62
N LEU A 63 -14.63 2.97 -6.36
CA LEU A 63 -14.57 1.78 -7.22
C LEU A 63 -15.20 2.01 -8.59
N GLU A 64 -16.24 2.83 -8.67
CA GLU A 64 -16.85 3.24 -9.96
C GLU A 64 -15.83 3.97 -10.83
N ALA A 65 -15.05 4.87 -10.23
CA ALA A 65 -13.97 5.58 -10.91
C ALA A 65 -12.91 4.61 -11.45
N CYS A 66 -12.46 3.64 -10.64
CA CYS A 66 -11.52 2.61 -11.10
C CYS A 66 -12.14 1.71 -12.21
N GLY A 67 -13.39 1.29 -12.04
CA GLY A 67 -14.10 0.43 -12.99
C GLY A 67 -14.27 1.07 -14.36
N ALA A 68 -14.49 2.38 -14.41
CA ALA A 68 -14.56 3.14 -15.67
C ALA A 68 -13.22 3.09 -16.44
N GLY A 69 -12.09 3.23 -15.76
CA GLY A 69 -10.78 3.11 -16.38
C GLY A 69 -10.49 1.70 -16.90
N GLU A 70 -10.82 0.69 -16.08
CA GLU A 70 -10.61 -0.71 -16.46
C GLU A 70 -11.37 -1.14 -17.72
N ARG A 71 -12.57 -0.60 -17.94
CA ARG A 71 -13.38 -0.96 -19.15
C ARG A 71 -13.08 -0.12 -20.38
N SER A 72 -12.46 1.04 -20.19
CA SER A 72 -12.24 1.99 -21.29
C SER A 72 -10.79 2.03 -21.80
N GLY A 73 -9.91 1.10 -21.36
CA GLY A 73 -8.53 1.06 -21.79
C GLY A 73 -7.68 2.24 -21.29
N LEU A 74 -8.15 2.94 -20.24
CA LEU A 74 -7.46 4.10 -19.69
C LEU A 74 -6.48 3.69 -18.59
N HIS A 75 -5.49 4.53 -18.38
CA HIS A 75 -4.67 4.49 -17.18
C HIS A 75 -5.27 5.40 -16.12
N TYR A 76 -5.51 4.85 -14.91
CA TYR A 76 -6.03 5.63 -13.80
C TYR A 76 -5.07 5.63 -12.63
N THR A 77 -4.73 6.84 -12.16
CA THR A 77 -3.79 7.04 -11.06
C THR A 77 -4.55 7.26 -9.76
N CYS A 78 -4.49 6.27 -8.87
CA CYS A 78 -5.06 6.40 -7.52
C CYS A 78 -4.06 7.16 -6.65
N VAL A 79 -4.39 8.41 -6.34
CA VAL A 79 -3.50 9.33 -5.61
C VAL A 79 -3.78 9.26 -4.12
N ASN A 80 -2.71 9.25 -3.31
CA ASN A 80 -2.82 9.27 -1.86
C ASN A 80 -3.56 10.52 -1.37
N SER A 81 -4.68 10.33 -0.68
CA SER A 81 -5.57 11.39 -0.17
C SER A 81 -4.95 12.29 0.93
N HIS A 82 -3.77 11.98 1.43
CA HIS A 82 -3.07 12.76 2.46
C HIS A 82 -1.97 13.67 1.91
N LEU A 83 -1.85 13.78 0.59
CA LEU A 83 -0.84 14.64 -0.04
C LEU A 83 -1.23 16.11 0.05
N THR A 84 -0.21 16.96 0.05
CA THR A 84 -0.35 18.41 -0.11
C THR A 84 -0.69 18.76 -1.56
N ALA A 85 -1.12 19.99 -1.80
CA ALA A 85 -1.44 20.47 -3.15
C ALA A 85 -0.25 20.35 -4.13
N SER A 86 0.96 20.67 -3.69
CA SER A 86 2.17 20.57 -4.52
C SER A 86 2.55 19.11 -4.86
N GLU A 87 2.36 18.18 -3.93
CA GLU A 87 2.60 16.75 -4.17
C GLU A 87 1.53 16.16 -5.09
N LEU A 88 0.26 16.56 -4.91
CA LEU A 88 -0.83 16.21 -5.82
C LEU A 88 -0.55 16.71 -7.24
N ALA A 89 -0.20 17.99 -7.38
CA ALA A 89 0.11 18.60 -8.67
C ALA A 89 1.24 17.84 -9.39
N TYR A 90 2.31 17.50 -8.67
CA TYR A 90 3.39 16.70 -9.23
C TYR A 90 2.92 15.36 -9.80
N ILE A 91 2.09 14.61 -9.06
CA ILE A 91 1.62 13.29 -9.52
C ILE A 91 0.67 13.43 -10.71
N VAL A 92 -0.26 14.39 -10.67
CA VAL A 92 -1.25 14.62 -11.72
C VAL A 92 -0.57 15.07 -13.02
N ASP A 93 0.43 15.95 -12.94
CA ASP A 93 1.21 16.39 -14.10
C ASP A 93 2.12 15.27 -14.63
N ASN A 94 2.90 14.62 -13.75
CA ASN A 94 3.80 13.53 -14.15
C ASN A 94 3.05 12.33 -14.75
N SER A 95 1.82 12.04 -14.29
CA SER A 95 0.96 11.00 -14.88
C SER A 95 0.27 11.44 -16.17
N GLU A 96 0.47 12.67 -16.62
CA GLU A 96 -0.18 13.23 -17.81
C GLU A 96 -1.72 13.15 -17.76
N SER A 97 -2.28 13.23 -16.56
CA SER A 97 -3.73 13.09 -16.36
C SER A 97 -4.52 14.24 -16.97
N GLN A 98 -5.55 13.90 -17.75
CA GLN A 98 -6.42 14.88 -18.42
C GLN A 98 -7.70 15.20 -17.61
N VAL A 99 -8.08 14.31 -16.69
CA VAL A 99 -9.20 14.49 -15.79
C VAL A 99 -8.76 14.22 -14.35
N LEU A 100 -9.20 15.06 -13.42
CA LEU A 100 -9.04 14.83 -11.99
C LEU A 100 -10.42 14.53 -11.38
N ILE A 101 -10.54 13.41 -10.67
CA ILE A 101 -11.71 13.05 -9.88
C ILE A 101 -11.36 13.22 -8.41
N THR A 102 -12.09 14.05 -7.68
CA THR A 102 -11.88 14.32 -6.27
C THR A 102 -13.18 14.30 -5.48
N SER A 103 -13.09 14.41 -4.16
CA SER A 103 -14.24 14.50 -3.27
C SER A 103 -14.39 15.93 -2.72
N ARG A 104 -15.54 16.19 -2.11
CA ARG A 104 -15.80 17.44 -1.38
C ARG A 104 -14.76 17.70 -0.31
N GLU A 105 -14.33 16.65 0.41
CA GLU A 105 -13.37 16.78 1.53
C GLU A 105 -11.99 17.23 1.05
N LEU A 106 -11.60 16.85 -0.17
CA LEU A 106 -10.27 17.13 -0.74
C LEU A 106 -10.29 18.25 -1.79
N LEU A 107 -11.45 18.89 -2.00
CA LEU A 107 -11.65 19.88 -3.06
C LEU A 107 -10.71 21.08 -2.93
N ASP A 108 -10.44 21.58 -1.72
CA ASP A 108 -9.58 22.75 -1.54
C ASP A 108 -8.12 22.43 -1.93
N ILE A 109 -7.63 21.24 -1.55
CA ILE A 109 -6.31 20.77 -1.97
C ILE A 109 -6.24 20.61 -3.49
N ALA A 110 -7.30 20.03 -4.09
CA ALA A 110 -7.38 19.86 -5.54
C ALA A 110 -7.39 21.22 -6.26
N ARG A 111 -8.14 22.22 -5.77
CA ARG A 111 -8.17 23.58 -6.32
C ARG A 111 -6.80 24.25 -6.32
N ASP A 112 -6.06 24.10 -5.21
CA ASP A 112 -4.72 24.67 -5.08
C ASP A 112 -3.71 23.98 -5.99
N ALA A 113 -3.92 22.70 -6.33
CA ALA A 113 -3.05 21.91 -7.21
C ALA A 113 -3.32 22.17 -8.71
N LEU A 114 -4.58 22.40 -9.11
CA LEU A 114 -5.01 22.49 -10.52
C LEU A 114 -4.23 23.51 -11.36
N PRO A 115 -3.82 24.70 -10.86
CA PRO A 115 -3.02 25.64 -11.64
C PRO A 115 -1.69 25.07 -12.16
N ASP A 116 -1.13 24.10 -11.46
CA ASP A 116 0.13 23.43 -11.79
C ASP A 116 -0.07 22.09 -12.57
N CYS A 117 -1.30 21.83 -13.05
CA CYS A 117 -1.68 20.62 -13.78
C CYS A 117 -2.13 20.99 -15.21
N PRO A 118 -1.20 21.30 -16.13
CA PRO A 118 -1.53 21.88 -17.44
C PRO A 118 -2.33 20.95 -18.36
N ASN A 119 -2.25 19.63 -18.16
CA ASN A 119 -2.99 18.64 -18.97
C ASN A 119 -4.43 18.43 -18.50
N VAL A 120 -4.78 18.85 -17.27
CA VAL A 120 -6.13 18.66 -16.73
C VAL A 120 -7.09 19.64 -17.38
N THR A 121 -8.15 19.09 -17.98
CA THR A 121 -9.18 19.83 -18.70
C THR A 121 -10.55 19.76 -18.01
N LEU A 122 -10.70 18.85 -17.02
CA LEU A 122 -11.92 18.65 -16.24
C LEU A 122 -11.59 18.19 -14.82
N CYS A 123 -12.27 18.76 -13.82
CA CYS A 123 -12.26 18.29 -12.44
C CYS A 123 -13.68 17.86 -12.05
N LEU A 124 -13.84 16.57 -11.72
CA LEU A 124 -15.10 16.01 -11.21
C LEU A 124 -15.05 15.94 -9.68
N VAL A 125 -16.12 16.40 -9.03
CA VAL A 125 -16.17 16.46 -7.56
C VAL A 125 -17.34 15.63 -7.05
N VAL A 126 -17.05 14.60 -6.29
CA VAL A 126 -18.04 13.80 -5.56
C VAL A 126 -18.62 14.64 -4.42
N ASP A 127 -19.94 14.67 -4.29
CA ASP A 127 -20.68 15.45 -3.29
C ASP A 127 -20.32 16.94 -3.31
N ALA A 128 -20.21 17.52 -4.52
CA ALA A 128 -19.84 18.90 -4.71
C ALA A 128 -20.73 19.88 -3.91
N PRO A 129 -20.15 20.92 -3.27
CA PRO A 129 -20.96 21.98 -2.68
C PRO A 129 -21.81 22.69 -3.73
N THR A 130 -23.04 23.09 -3.36
CA THR A 130 -23.97 23.81 -4.27
C THR A 130 -23.40 25.09 -4.89
N ASP A 131 -22.40 25.67 -4.24
CA ASP A 131 -21.74 26.92 -4.66
C ASP A 131 -20.38 26.69 -5.36
N SER A 132 -20.02 25.45 -5.67
CA SER A 132 -18.71 25.10 -6.27
C SER A 132 -18.50 25.62 -7.68
N ALA A 133 -19.57 25.94 -8.40
CA ALA A 133 -19.54 26.48 -9.78
C ALA A 133 -19.07 27.94 -9.90
N GLY A 134 -18.79 28.65 -8.80
CA GLY A 134 -18.49 30.08 -8.78
C GLY A 134 -17.02 30.50 -8.67
N ALA A 135 -16.09 29.56 -8.46
CA ALA A 135 -14.66 29.89 -8.41
C ALA A 135 -14.12 29.98 -9.85
N SER A 136 -13.59 31.16 -10.22
CA SER A 136 -12.96 31.43 -11.52
C SER A 136 -11.65 30.64 -11.68
N THR A 137 -11.78 29.33 -11.88
CA THR A 137 -10.66 28.48 -12.33
C THR A 137 -10.74 28.33 -13.85
N ALA A 138 -9.60 28.31 -14.52
CA ALA A 138 -9.52 28.06 -15.97
C ALA A 138 -10.04 26.65 -16.32
N ILE A 139 -10.01 25.71 -15.35
CA ILE A 139 -10.45 24.32 -15.48
C ILE A 139 -11.86 24.21 -14.91
N PRO A 140 -12.84 23.66 -15.66
CA PRO A 140 -14.18 23.41 -15.16
C PRO A 140 -14.18 22.44 -13.96
N ILE A 141 -14.82 22.86 -12.86
CA ILE A 141 -15.09 22.04 -11.68
C ILE A 141 -16.58 21.70 -11.71
N VAL A 142 -16.89 20.41 -11.84
CA VAL A 142 -18.26 19.93 -12.10
C VAL A 142 -18.65 18.88 -11.07
N ASP A 143 -19.89 18.93 -10.60
CA ASP A 143 -20.46 17.90 -9.74
C ASP A 143 -20.47 16.54 -10.44
N TYR A 144 -19.88 15.53 -9.79
CA TYR A 144 -19.73 14.18 -10.32
C TYR A 144 -21.08 13.55 -10.68
N ALA A 145 -22.03 13.59 -9.75
CA ALA A 145 -23.33 12.94 -9.95
C ALA A 145 -24.10 13.55 -11.12
N THR A 146 -24.04 14.87 -11.26
CA THR A 146 -24.68 15.60 -12.38
C THR A 146 -24.02 15.25 -13.71
N ALA A 147 -22.69 15.24 -13.76
CA ALA A 147 -21.96 14.97 -15.00
C ALA A 147 -22.12 13.52 -15.47
N VAL A 148 -22.07 12.57 -14.56
CA VAL A 148 -22.12 11.12 -14.84
C VAL A 148 -23.57 10.66 -15.08
N GLY A 149 -24.54 11.16 -14.29
CA GLY A 149 -25.93 10.70 -14.30
C GLY A 149 -26.69 10.86 -15.62
N GLY A 150 -26.23 11.76 -16.49
CA GLY A 150 -26.79 11.95 -17.84
C GLY A 150 -26.23 11.02 -18.92
N GLN A 151 -25.24 10.18 -18.60
CA GLN A 151 -24.57 9.32 -19.57
C GLN A 151 -25.25 7.95 -19.72
N PRO A 152 -25.03 7.24 -20.84
CA PRO A 152 -25.54 5.89 -21.04
C PRO A 152 -25.05 4.90 -19.99
N THR A 153 -25.89 3.98 -19.54
CA THR A 153 -25.56 2.90 -18.60
C THR A 153 -25.04 1.62 -19.28
N THR A 154 -25.08 1.58 -20.60
CA THR A 154 -24.58 0.46 -21.42
C THR A 154 -23.07 0.61 -21.63
N PRO A 155 -22.34 -0.50 -21.91
CA PRO A 155 -20.93 -0.42 -22.26
C PRO A 155 -20.64 0.54 -23.42
N ILE A 156 -19.43 1.09 -23.44
CA ILE A 156 -18.91 1.84 -24.59
C ILE A 156 -18.60 0.87 -25.74
N ASP A 157 -18.66 1.34 -27.00
CA ASP A 157 -18.49 0.49 -28.19
C ASP A 157 -17.06 -0.09 -28.31
N ASP A 158 -16.05 0.58 -27.72
CA ASP A 158 -14.63 0.26 -27.81
C ASP A 158 -14.03 -0.24 -26.47
N GLU A 159 -14.81 -1.05 -25.71
CA GLU A 159 -14.30 -1.62 -24.45
C GLU A 159 -12.96 -2.32 -24.63
N ARG A 160 -12.01 -1.93 -23.80
CA ARG A 160 -10.66 -2.48 -23.76
C ARG A 160 -10.16 -2.47 -22.32
N LEU A 161 -9.33 -3.46 -21.95
CA LEU A 161 -8.74 -3.52 -20.63
C LEU A 161 -7.84 -2.31 -20.36
N GLY A 162 -8.16 -1.57 -19.29
CA GLY A 162 -7.35 -0.52 -18.69
C GLY A 162 -6.65 -0.98 -17.41
N THR A 163 -5.79 -0.14 -16.84
CA THR A 163 -5.00 -0.51 -15.66
C THR A 163 -4.70 0.68 -14.76
N PRO A 164 -4.52 0.44 -13.45
CA PRO A 164 -3.95 1.49 -12.60
C PRO A 164 -2.51 1.80 -13.01
N MET A 165 -2.19 3.09 -13.09
CA MET A 165 -0.83 3.59 -13.00
C MET A 165 -0.55 3.89 -11.53
N LEU A 166 0.45 3.22 -10.97
CA LEU A 166 0.74 3.27 -9.55
C LEU A 166 1.93 4.19 -9.27
N TYR A 167 1.92 4.82 -8.10
CA TYR A 167 3.06 5.59 -7.62
C TYR A 167 3.67 4.94 -6.39
N SER A 168 4.98 4.66 -6.44
CA SER A 168 5.72 4.25 -5.25
C SER A 168 6.12 5.49 -4.44
N SER A 169 6.01 5.40 -3.11
CA SER A 169 6.54 6.43 -2.21
C SER A 169 8.07 6.39 -2.22
N GLY A 170 8.70 7.03 -3.20
CA GLY A 170 10.16 7.03 -3.32
C GLY A 170 10.85 7.30 -1.97
N THR A 171 11.77 6.42 -1.58
CA THR A 171 12.56 6.58 -0.33
C THR A 171 13.54 7.75 -0.42
N THR A 172 13.82 8.24 -1.62
CA THR A 172 14.89 9.19 -1.90
C THR A 172 14.44 10.49 -2.59
N GLY A 173 13.12 10.72 -2.79
CA GLY A 173 12.68 11.90 -3.55
C GLY A 173 11.20 11.90 -3.88
N GLN A 174 10.88 12.42 -5.05
CA GLN A 174 9.53 12.46 -5.61
C GLN A 174 8.95 11.04 -5.82
N PRO A 175 7.62 10.85 -5.68
CA PRO A 175 6.96 9.60 -6.02
C PRO A 175 7.25 9.19 -7.48
N LYS A 176 7.39 7.88 -7.73
CA LYS A 176 7.74 7.35 -9.05
C LYS A 176 6.55 6.65 -9.66
N GLY A 177 6.20 7.02 -10.88
CA GLY A 177 5.14 6.38 -11.64
C GLY A 177 5.57 5.02 -12.17
N ILE A 178 4.74 4.02 -11.97
CA ILE A 178 4.93 2.65 -12.45
C ILE A 178 3.81 2.35 -13.42
N LEU A 179 4.13 2.37 -14.70
CA LEU A 179 3.22 2.08 -15.78
C LEU A 179 3.50 0.69 -16.34
N ARG A 180 2.50 -0.17 -16.34
CA ARG A 180 2.60 -1.52 -16.90
C ARG A 180 2.00 -1.54 -18.29
N ALA A 181 2.73 -2.12 -19.24
CA ALA A 181 2.17 -2.42 -20.55
C ALA A 181 0.99 -3.39 -20.42
N LEU A 182 -0.10 -3.08 -21.10
CA LEU A 182 -1.30 -3.92 -21.12
C LEU A 182 -1.39 -4.72 -22.42
N PRO A 183 -1.83 -5.98 -22.35
CA PRO A 183 -2.23 -6.70 -23.54
C PRO A 183 -3.50 -6.07 -24.12
N GLU A 184 -3.60 -6.11 -25.46
CA GLU A 184 -4.85 -5.75 -26.14
C GLU A 184 -5.87 -6.89 -25.98
N GLN A 185 -6.70 -6.78 -24.93
CA GLN A 185 -7.71 -7.78 -24.61
C GLN A 185 -8.98 -7.13 -24.07
N PRO A 186 -10.12 -7.83 -24.17
CA PRO A 186 -11.36 -7.39 -23.53
C PRO A 186 -11.21 -7.31 -22.01
N PRO A 187 -11.88 -6.36 -21.34
CA PRO A 187 -11.79 -6.19 -19.88
C PRO A 187 -12.32 -7.40 -19.10
N GLY A 188 -13.19 -8.22 -19.69
CA GLY A 188 -13.70 -9.45 -19.10
C GLY A 188 -12.68 -10.57 -18.99
N GLU A 189 -11.59 -10.52 -19.76
CA GLU A 189 -10.52 -11.53 -19.70
C GLU A 189 -9.53 -11.18 -18.57
N PRO A 190 -9.44 -12.00 -17.50
CA PRO A 190 -8.54 -11.70 -16.39
C PRO A 190 -7.08 -11.94 -16.80
N LEU A 191 -6.19 -11.04 -16.36
CA LEU A 191 -4.74 -11.20 -16.46
C LEU A 191 -4.27 -12.48 -15.74
N ALA A 192 -3.18 -13.09 -16.23
CA ALA A 192 -2.58 -14.27 -15.60
C ALA A 192 -2.23 -14.02 -14.12
N LEU A 193 -1.74 -12.82 -13.80
CA LEU A 193 -1.48 -12.39 -12.43
C LEU A 193 -2.74 -12.46 -11.55
N PHE A 194 -3.90 -12.05 -12.06
CA PHE A 194 -5.15 -12.09 -11.30
C PHE A 194 -5.58 -13.54 -10.99
N ARG A 195 -5.42 -14.46 -11.93
CA ARG A 195 -5.69 -15.89 -11.70
C ARG A 195 -4.75 -16.47 -10.64
N PHE A 196 -3.46 -16.15 -10.73
CA PHE A 196 -2.45 -16.57 -9.76
C PHE A 196 -2.79 -16.07 -8.34
N LEU A 197 -3.04 -14.76 -8.18
CA LEU A 197 -3.36 -14.17 -6.87
C LEU A 197 -4.68 -14.71 -6.31
N SER A 198 -5.70 -14.93 -7.15
CA SER A 198 -6.97 -15.51 -6.71
C SER A 198 -6.79 -16.92 -6.16
N GLN A 199 -5.95 -17.73 -6.77
CA GLN A 199 -5.62 -19.07 -6.27
C GLN A 199 -4.82 -19.02 -4.96
N LEU A 200 -3.78 -18.17 -4.91
CA LEU A 200 -2.93 -18.01 -3.74
C LEU A 200 -3.71 -17.54 -2.51
N TRP A 201 -4.61 -16.58 -2.70
CA TRP A 201 -5.44 -16.01 -1.64
C TRP A 201 -6.75 -16.78 -1.42
N ARG A 202 -6.94 -17.90 -2.10
CA ARG A 202 -8.13 -18.78 -2.00
C ARG A 202 -9.44 -18.04 -2.28
N TYR A 203 -9.41 -17.05 -3.19
CA TYR A 203 -10.59 -16.26 -3.56
C TYR A 203 -11.60 -17.09 -4.33
N ARG A 204 -12.87 -16.92 -4.00
CA ARG A 204 -13.98 -17.67 -4.60
C ARG A 204 -15.22 -16.81 -4.78
N ASP A 205 -16.15 -17.24 -5.62
CA ASP A 205 -17.45 -16.59 -5.75
C ASP A 205 -18.18 -16.55 -4.40
N GLU A 206 -19.01 -15.54 -4.21
CA GLU A 206 -19.78 -15.29 -2.97
C GLU A 206 -18.94 -15.04 -1.70
N MET A 207 -17.63 -14.90 -1.82
CA MET A 207 -16.81 -14.51 -0.68
C MET A 207 -17.16 -13.10 -0.18
N ILE A 208 -16.99 -12.86 1.11
CA ILE A 208 -17.14 -11.53 1.69
C ILE A 208 -15.75 -11.04 2.11
N TYR A 209 -15.32 -9.98 1.47
CA TYR A 209 -13.99 -9.40 1.66
C TYR A 209 -14.07 -8.10 2.46
N LEU A 210 -13.38 -8.01 3.58
CA LEU A 210 -13.23 -6.77 4.36
C LEU A 210 -11.95 -6.03 3.93
N SER A 211 -12.13 -4.81 3.43
CA SER A 211 -11.04 -3.89 3.02
C SER A 211 -10.81 -2.82 4.07
N PRO A 212 -9.84 -2.98 4.98
CA PRO A 212 -9.56 -2.03 6.05
C PRO A 212 -8.56 -0.93 5.65
N ALA A 213 -7.96 -1.03 4.47
CA ALA A 213 -6.88 -0.16 4.02
C ALA A 213 -7.34 0.83 2.93
N PRO A 214 -6.62 1.96 2.74
CA PRO A 214 -6.96 2.92 1.69
C PRO A 214 -6.85 2.34 0.29
N LEU A 215 -7.84 2.62 -0.55
CA LEU A 215 -7.98 2.08 -1.91
C LEU A 215 -6.98 2.66 -2.92
N TYR A 216 -6.29 3.75 -2.58
CA TYR A 216 -5.25 4.30 -3.47
C TYR A 216 -3.94 3.48 -3.46
N HIS A 217 -3.80 2.51 -2.58
CA HIS A 217 -2.64 1.61 -2.58
C HIS A 217 -2.85 0.40 -3.50
N SER A 218 -1.75 -0.07 -4.09
CA SER A 218 -1.75 -1.17 -5.06
C SER A 218 -2.37 -2.46 -4.52
N ALA A 219 -2.00 -2.85 -3.29
CA ALA A 219 -2.43 -4.11 -2.71
C ALA A 219 -3.93 -4.14 -2.35
N PRO A 220 -4.48 -3.17 -1.59
CA PRO A 220 -5.93 -3.08 -1.34
C PRO A 220 -6.74 -2.96 -2.63
N GLN A 221 -6.27 -2.16 -3.60
CA GLN A 221 -6.96 -2.00 -4.88
C GLN A 221 -7.01 -3.30 -5.67
N ALA A 222 -5.88 -4.05 -5.75
CA ALA A 222 -5.85 -5.35 -6.42
C ALA A 222 -6.79 -6.36 -5.75
N ALA A 223 -6.78 -6.44 -4.41
CA ALA A 223 -7.63 -7.35 -3.65
C ALA A 223 -9.12 -7.06 -3.86
N VAL A 224 -9.51 -5.78 -3.78
CA VAL A 224 -10.90 -5.36 -4.05
C VAL A 224 -11.28 -5.62 -5.51
N GLY A 225 -10.40 -5.26 -6.46
CA GLY A 225 -10.64 -5.50 -7.88
C GLY A 225 -10.83 -6.98 -8.21
N LEU A 226 -10.04 -7.87 -7.59
CA LEU A 226 -10.19 -9.32 -7.73
C LEU A 226 -11.50 -9.81 -7.11
N THR A 227 -11.88 -9.31 -5.93
CA THR A 227 -13.15 -9.67 -5.28
C THR A 227 -14.35 -9.34 -6.18
N VAL A 228 -14.39 -8.14 -6.76
CA VAL A 228 -15.44 -7.73 -7.69
C VAL A 228 -15.46 -8.62 -8.94
N ARG A 229 -14.29 -8.95 -9.51
CA ARG A 229 -14.21 -9.80 -10.71
C ARG A 229 -14.69 -11.23 -10.47
N ILE A 230 -14.57 -11.74 -9.25
CA ILE A 230 -14.96 -13.11 -8.88
C ILE A 230 -16.44 -13.19 -8.46
N GLY A 231 -17.09 -12.07 -8.19
CA GLY A 231 -18.49 -12.04 -7.75
C GLY A 231 -18.67 -11.98 -6.24
N GLY A 232 -17.61 -11.65 -5.49
CA GLY A 232 -17.67 -11.45 -4.03
C GLY A 232 -18.27 -10.10 -3.65
N THR A 233 -18.55 -9.91 -2.37
CA THR A 233 -18.97 -8.64 -1.78
C THR A 233 -17.82 -8.00 -1.02
N VAL A 234 -17.56 -6.71 -1.25
CA VAL A 234 -16.53 -5.95 -0.53
C VAL A 234 -17.16 -5.11 0.57
N ILE A 235 -16.67 -5.23 1.80
CA ILE A 235 -16.96 -4.28 2.88
C ILE A 235 -15.79 -3.30 2.94
N ILE A 236 -16.05 -2.00 2.72
CA ILE A 236 -15.02 -0.97 2.67
C ILE A 236 -15.05 -0.17 3.96
N MET A 237 -13.96 -0.21 4.72
CA MET A 237 -13.77 0.72 5.84
C MET A 237 -13.27 2.05 5.32
N GLU A 238 -13.88 3.15 5.77
CA GLU A 238 -13.41 4.50 5.46
C GLU A 238 -12.10 4.81 6.18
N ARG A 239 -11.94 4.25 7.37
CA ARG A 239 -10.72 4.29 8.18
C ARG A 239 -10.63 3.06 9.04
N PHE A 240 -9.43 2.50 9.20
CA PHE A 240 -9.20 1.35 10.07
C PHE A 240 -9.42 1.71 11.56
N ASP A 241 -10.35 1.01 12.19
CA ASP A 241 -10.53 0.93 13.63
C ASP A 241 -10.50 -0.55 14.05
N PRO A 242 -9.69 -0.95 15.06
CA PRO A 242 -9.53 -2.37 15.40
C PRO A 242 -10.78 -3.00 15.99
N VAL A 243 -11.61 -2.27 16.73
CA VAL A 243 -12.88 -2.79 17.30
C VAL A 243 -13.92 -2.93 16.20
N GLN A 244 -14.07 -1.90 15.38
CA GLN A 244 -14.99 -1.94 14.24
C GLN A 244 -14.63 -3.06 13.26
N TYR A 245 -13.32 -3.31 13.03
CA TYR A 245 -12.91 -4.42 12.18
C TYR A 245 -13.48 -5.76 12.67
N LEU A 246 -13.34 -6.06 13.98
CA LEU A 246 -13.84 -7.29 14.58
C LEU A 246 -15.38 -7.37 14.53
N GLU A 247 -16.08 -6.25 14.79
CA GLU A 247 -17.53 -6.14 14.66
C GLU A 247 -18.00 -6.43 13.22
N LEU A 248 -17.31 -5.88 12.22
CA LEU A 248 -17.66 -6.09 10.82
C LEU A 248 -17.43 -7.54 10.38
N VAL A 249 -16.40 -8.22 10.92
CA VAL A 249 -16.18 -9.64 10.65
C VAL A 249 -17.39 -10.47 11.10
N GLU A 250 -17.85 -10.29 12.33
CA GLU A 250 -19.05 -10.99 12.83
C GLU A 250 -20.31 -10.59 12.06
N ARG A 251 -20.56 -9.28 11.92
CA ARG A 251 -21.78 -8.72 11.34
C ARG A 251 -22.03 -9.17 9.90
N TYR A 252 -20.99 -9.24 9.09
CA TYR A 252 -21.08 -9.59 7.68
C TYR A 252 -20.59 -11.00 7.36
N HIS A 253 -20.16 -11.78 8.36
CA HIS A 253 -19.55 -13.09 8.17
C HIS A 253 -18.40 -13.04 7.17
N VAL A 254 -17.48 -12.09 7.39
CA VAL A 254 -16.33 -11.86 6.52
C VAL A 254 -15.48 -13.12 6.40
N THR A 255 -15.14 -13.49 5.17
CA THR A 255 -14.35 -14.68 4.88
C THR A 255 -12.89 -14.35 4.57
N HIS A 256 -12.64 -13.19 3.96
CA HIS A 256 -11.32 -12.79 3.48
C HIS A 256 -11.00 -11.35 3.85
N SER A 257 -9.74 -11.07 4.12
CA SER A 257 -9.25 -9.71 4.34
C SER A 257 -7.76 -9.60 4.02
N GLN A 258 -7.32 -8.39 3.68
CA GLN A 258 -5.89 -8.07 3.58
C GLN A 258 -5.55 -6.93 4.54
N LEU A 259 -4.52 -7.17 5.35
CA LEU A 259 -4.12 -6.29 6.44
C LEU A 259 -2.63 -5.91 6.31
N VAL A 260 -2.19 -5.06 7.23
CA VAL A 260 -0.78 -4.76 7.42
C VAL A 260 -0.38 -5.03 8.87
N PRO A 261 0.90 -5.30 9.17
CA PRO A 261 1.35 -5.69 10.51
C PRO A 261 0.96 -4.72 11.63
N THR A 262 0.87 -3.42 11.36
CA THR A 262 0.39 -2.43 12.33
C THR A 262 -1.08 -2.62 12.73
N MET A 263 -1.91 -3.12 11.82
CA MET A 263 -3.31 -3.46 12.13
C MET A 263 -3.35 -4.66 13.09
N PHE A 264 -2.53 -5.68 12.86
CA PHE A 264 -2.36 -6.81 13.78
C PHE A 264 -1.94 -6.33 15.18
N SER A 265 -0.87 -5.53 15.27
CA SER A 265 -0.39 -4.99 16.54
C SER A 265 -1.47 -4.19 17.29
N ARG A 266 -2.28 -3.39 16.55
CA ARG A 266 -3.37 -2.62 17.16
C ARG A 266 -4.51 -3.50 17.68
N MET A 267 -4.85 -4.57 16.96
CA MET A 267 -5.86 -5.53 17.41
C MET A 267 -5.40 -6.34 18.62
N LEU A 268 -4.14 -6.79 18.64
CA LEU A 268 -3.56 -7.53 19.75
C LEU A 268 -3.45 -6.68 21.04
N LYS A 269 -3.35 -5.36 20.92
CA LYS A 269 -3.33 -4.42 22.06
C LYS A 269 -4.71 -4.06 22.61
N LEU A 270 -5.78 -4.54 21.99
CA LEU A 270 -7.12 -4.39 22.55
C LEU A 270 -7.23 -5.16 23.89
N PRO A 271 -8.02 -4.66 24.85
CA PRO A 271 -8.37 -5.42 26.05
C PRO A 271 -8.99 -6.78 25.68
N ASP A 272 -8.76 -7.79 26.51
CA ASP A 272 -9.21 -9.16 26.24
C ASP A 272 -10.74 -9.27 26.06
N ASP A 273 -11.52 -8.50 26.79
CA ASP A 273 -12.97 -8.45 26.66
C ASP A 273 -13.43 -7.87 25.32
N ALA A 274 -12.71 -6.89 24.77
CA ALA A 274 -12.98 -6.36 23.45
C ALA A 274 -12.53 -7.33 22.34
N ARG A 275 -11.34 -7.94 22.52
CA ARG A 275 -10.76 -8.87 21.54
C ARG A 275 -11.55 -10.17 21.39
N ASN A 276 -12.09 -10.69 22.50
CA ASN A 276 -12.82 -11.96 22.54
C ASN A 276 -14.36 -11.78 22.43
N ARG A 277 -14.82 -10.57 22.12
CA ARG A 277 -16.25 -10.25 22.09
C ARG A 277 -16.97 -10.76 20.85
N TYR A 278 -16.28 -10.82 19.73
CA TYR A 278 -16.87 -11.07 18.42
C TYR A 278 -16.54 -12.45 17.88
N ASP A 279 -17.48 -13.05 17.16
CA ASP A 279 -17.28 -14.31 16.46
C ASP A 279 -16.51 -14.10 15.15
N LEU A 280 -15.28 -14.61 15.09
CA LEU A 280 -14.40 -14.52 13.93
C LEU A 280 -14.34 -15.83 13.14
N SER A 281 -15.17 -16.82 13.45
CA SER A 281 -15.11 -18.16 12.86
C SER A 281 -15.40 -18.21 11.35
N SER A 282 -15.94 -17.13 10.79
CA SER A 282 -16.17 -16.99 9.36
C SER A 282 -14.91 -16.70 8.55
N LEU A 283 -13.81 -16.24 9.20
CA LEU A 283 -12.56 -15.94 8.52
C LEU A 283 -11.91 -17.21 7.96
N GLU A 284 -11.68 -17.25 6.66
CA GLU A 284 -11.04 -18.36 5.94
C GLU A 284 -9.61 -18.03 5.54
N THR A 285 -9.34 -16.77 5.20
CA THR A 285 -8.02 -16.31 4.76
C THR A 285 -7.79 -14.86 5.16
N ALA A 286 -6.66 -14.61 5.81
CA ALA A 286 -6.15 -13.28 6.12
C ALA A 286 -4.77 -13.10 5.46
N VAL A 287 -4.66 -12.15 4.57
CA VAL A 287 -3.40 -11.85 3.86
C VAL A 287 -2.73 -10.65 4.51
N HIS A 288 -1.41 -10.67 4.68
CA HIS A 288 -0.69 -9.46 5.06
C HIS A 288 0.59 -9.25 4.25
N ALA A 289 0.99 -8.00 4.14
CA ALA A 289 2.18 -7.56 3.43
C ALA A 289 2.56 -6.12 3.78
N ALA A 290 3.33 -5.48 2.94
CA ALA A 290 3.70 -4.05 2.92
C ALA A 290 4.77 -3.64 3.95
N ALA A 291 4.94 -4.35 5.05
CA ALA A 291 5.99 -4.11 6.04
C ALA A 291 6.39 -5.43 6.72
N PRO A 292 7.60 -5.52 7.28
CA PRO A 292 7.98 -6.66 8.11
C PRO A 292 7.00 -6.82 9.30
N CYS A 293 6.60 -8.06 9.56
CA CYS A 293 5.76 -8.38 10.71
C CYS A 293 6.64 -8.89 11.86
N PRO A 294 6.63 -8.24 13.05
CA PRO A 294 7.38 -8.75 14.18
C PRO A 294 6.96 -10.19 14.52
N ILE A 295 7.96 -11.05 14.75
CA ILE A 295 7.72 -12.48 15.01
C ILE A 295 6.66 -12.71 16.11
N PRO A 296 6.75 -12.06 17.29
CA PRO A 296 5.75 -12.26 18.34
C PRO A 296 4.35 -11.79 17.96
N VAL A 297 4.23 -10.77 17.11
CA VAL A 297 2.94 -10.28 16.63
C VAL A 297 2.29 -11.33 15.73
N LYS A 298 3.04 -11.89 14.79
CA LYS A 298 2.49 -12.90 13.89
C LYS A 298 2.18 -14.22 14.59
N GLU A 299 3.02 -14.67 15.53
CA GLU A 299 2.75 -15.85 16.37
C GLU A 299 1.42 -15.68 17.12
N GLN A 300 1.21 -14.55 17.81
CA GLN A 300 -0.02 -14.27 18.53
C GLN A 300 -1.25 -14.20 17.60
N MET A 301 -1.09 -13.66 16.40
CA MET A 301 -2.19 -13.63 15.42
C MET A 301 -2.54 -15.04 14.92
N ILE A 302 -1.55 -15.89 14.65
CA ILE A 302 -1.79 -17.29 14.25
C ILE A 302 -2.44 -18.07 15.43
N GLU A 303 -1.99 -17.84 16.66
CA GLU A 303 -2.62 -18.45 17.84
C GLU A 303 -4.09 -18.03 17.99
N TRP A 304 -4.40 -16.74 17.73
CA TRP A 304 -5.76 -16.20 17.88
C TRP A 304 -6.69 -16.58 16.73
N TRP A 305 -6.23 -16.43 15.47
CA TRP A 305 -7.09 -16.64 14.29
C TRP A 305 -6.96 -18.03 13.67
N GLY A 306 -6.00 -18.84 14.11
CA GLY A 306 -5.65 -20.10 13.47
C GLY A 306 -4.72 -19.93 12.26
N PRO A 307 -4.39 -21.03 11.55
CA PRO A 307 -3.42 -21.05 10.46
C PRO A 307 -4.04 -20.55 9.14
N ILE A 308 -4.72 -19.41 9.17
CA ILE A 308 -5.38 -18.80 8.00
C ILE A 308 -4.59 -17.64 7.40
N ILE A 309 -3.42 -17.31 8.00
CA ILE A 309 -2.64 -16.13 7.62
C ILE A 309 -1.66 -16.49 6.51
N ILE A 310 -1.74 -15.73 5.42
CA ILE A 310 -0.79 -15.77 4.30
C ILE A 310 0.03 -14.48 4.32
N GLU A 311 1.35 -14.61 4.27
CA GLU A 311 2.24 -13.47 4.07
C GLU A 311 2.80 -13.49 2.66
N TYR A 312 2.92 -12.32 2.05
CA TYR A 312 3.68 -12.17 0.83
C TYR A 312 4.61 -10.96 0.87
N TYR A 313 5.71 -11.05 0.15
CA TYR A 313 6.57 -9.94 -0.19
C TYR A 313 6.52 -9.69 -1.69
N GLY A 314 6.37 -8.44 -2.07
CA GLY A 314 6.38 -7.98 -3.44
C GLY A 314 6.40 -6.47 -3.49
N ALA A 315 7.10 -5.94 -4.48
CA ALA A 315 7.14 -4.51 -4.73
C ALA A 315 6.03 -4.08 -5.70
N THR A 316 5.62 -2.81 -5.64
CA THR A 316 4.69 -2.22 -6.60
C THR A 316 5.22 -2.35 -8.04
N GLU A 317 6.52 -2.35 -8.18
CA GLU A 317 7.30 -2.55 -9.41
C GLU A 317 7.12 -3.95 -10.04
N ALA A 318 6.59 -4.92 -9.29
CA ALA A 318 6.33 -6.30 -9.73
C ALA A 318 7.55 -7.05 -10.28
N ILE A 319 8.74 -6.76 -9.74
CA ILE A 319 10.00 -7.40 -10.15
C ILE A 319 10.24 -8.77 -9.49
N GLY A 320 9.55 -9.07 -8.39
CA GLY A 320 9.63 -10.33 -7.68
C GLY A 320 8.44 -10.51 -6.75
N PHE A 321 8.11 -11.76 -6.45
CA PHE A 321 7.02 -12.10 -5.54
C PHE A 321 7.35 -13.37 -4.76
N SER A 322 7.30 -13.29 -3.43
CA SER A 322 7.39 -14.47 -2.55
C SER A 322 6.17 -14.55 -1.66
N ALA A 323 5.83 -15.75 -1.19
CA ALA A 323 4.74 -15.96 -0.25
C ALA A 323 4.98 -17.19 0.63
N CYS A 324 4.32 -17.20 1.79
CA CYS A 324 4.19 -18.37 2.66
C CYS A 324 2.84 -18.38 3.36
N ASP A 325 2.38 -19.57 3.71
CA ASP A 325 1.25 -19.75 4.61
C ASP A 325 1.70 -19.81 6.09
N SER A 326 0.74 -20.03 6.98
CA SER A 326 1.01 -20.07 8.43
C SER A 326 1.90 -21.25 8.84
N ASP A 327 1.76 -22.41 8.21
CA ASP A 327 2.53 -23.62 8.56
C ASP A 327 3.99 -23.47 8.11
N GLU A 328 4.22 -23.00 6.89
CA GLU A 328 5.56 -22.67 6.40
C GLU A 328 6.22 -21.59 7.26
N TRP A 329 5.45 -20.55 7.63
CA TRP A 329 5.97 -19.49 8.47
C TRP A 329 6.34 -19.96 9.88
N LEU A 330 5.54 -20.84 10.49
CA LEU A 330 5.85 -21.41 11.82
C LEU A 330 7.09 -22.29 11.80
N ALA A 331 7.39 -22.94 10.66
CA ALA A 331 8.62 -23.68 10.46
C ALA A 331 9.84 -22.74 10.23
N HIS A 332 9.64 -21.59 9.58
CA HIS A 332 10.65 -20.63 9.17
C HIS A 332 10.32 -19.22 9.69
N ARG A 333 10.32 -19.05 11.01
CA ARG A 333 9.90 -17.81 11.67
C ARG A 333 10.64 -16.57 11.19
N GLY A 334 9.90 -15.54 10.80
CA GLY A 334 10.44 -14.28 10.29
C GLY A 334 10.66 -14.26 8.77
N THR A 335 10.41 -15.37 8.08
CA THR A 335 10.45 -15.42 6.61
C THR A 335 9.29 -14.62 5.98
N VAL A 336 9.52 -14.15 4.76
CA VAL A 336 8.47 -13.63 3.85
C VAL A 336 8.13 -14.64 2.74
N GLY A 337 8.51 -15.90 2.92
CA GLY A 337 8.18 -17.02 2.06
C GLY A 337 9.25 -17.36 1.03
N ARG A 338 8.86 -18.25 0.10
CA ARG A 338 9.67 -18.65 -1.06
C ARG A 338 9.26 -17.87 -2.29
N MET A 339 10.21 -17.70 -3.21
CA MET A 339 9.93 -17.08 -4.50
C MET A 339 8.89 -17.87 -5.29
N MET A 340 7.85 -17.18 -5.74
CA MET A 340 6.78 -17.70 -6.59
C MET A 340 6.80 -17.07 -7.98
N ALA A 341 7.41 -15.89 -8.12
CA ALA A 341 7.63 -15.24 -9.42
C ALA A 341 8.90 -14.39 -9.38
N GLY A 342 9.63 -14.33 -10.50
CA GLY A 342 10.96 -13.73 -10.59
C GLY A 342 12.05 -14.67 -10.05
N GLU A 343 13.26 -14.54 -10.56
CA GLU A 343 14.44 -15.23 -10.03
C GLU A 343 15.18 -14.27 -9.11
N LEU A 344 15.41 -14.68 -7.85
CA LEU A 344 16.05 -13.88 -6.83
C LEU A 344 17.55 -14.11 -6.81
N HIS A 345 18.30 -13.03 -6.76
CA HIS A 345 19.74 -12.98 -6.52
C HIS A 345 20.02 -12.15 -5.28
N VAL A 346 20.80 -12.67 -4.36
CA VAL A 346 21.26 -11.93 -3.15
C VAL A 346 22.70 -11.54 -3.38
N LEU A 347 22.94 -10.25 -3.70
CA LEU A 347 24.24 -9.78 -4.17
C LEU A 347 24.91 -8.84 -3.18
N ASP A 348 26.26 -8.95 -3.08
CA ASP A 348 27.10 -7.99 -2.37
C ASP A 348 27.27 -6.68 -3.17
N ASP A 349 28.08 -5.74 -2.66
CA ASP A 349 28.33 -4.45 -3.33
C ASP A 349 29.17 -4.58 -4.61
N ASP A 350 29.88 -5.70 -4.78
CA ASP A 350 30.65 -6.04 -5.99
C ASP A 350 29.84 -6.87 -6.99
N MET A 351 28.52 -7.05 -6.75
CA MET A 351 27.60 -7.83 -7.57
C MET A 351 27.91 -9.34 -7.62
N ASN A 352 28.54 -9.89 -6.59
CA ASN A 352 28.73 -11.32 -6.44
C ASN A 352 27.60 -11.94 -5.60
N GLU A 353 27.23 -13.19 -5.89
CA GLU A 353 26.27 -13.94 -5.07
C GLU A 353 26.78 -14.11 -3.63
N CYS A 354 25.94 -13.72 -2.67
CA CYS A 354 26.20 -13.94 -1.25
C CYS A 354 26.00 -15.42 -0.88
N PRO A 355 26.79 -15.96 0.04
CA PRO A 355 26.53 -17.27 0.63
C PRO A 355 25.14 -17.32 1.30
N VAL A 356 24.53 -18.51 1.33
CA VAL A 356 23.29 -18.78 2.06
C VAL A 356 23.39 -18.27 3.50
N GLY A 357 22.33 -17.62 3.98
CA GLY A 357 22.27 -17.00 5.30
C GLY A 357 23.02 -15.65 5.42
N THR A 358 23.68 -15.18 4.37
CA THR A 358 24.40 -13.91 4.37
C THR A 358 23.54 -12.82 3.72
N PRO A 359 23.25 -11.70 4.43
CA PRO A 359 22.49 -10.60 3.86
C PRO A 359 23.21 -9.92 2.70
N GLY A 360 22.45 -9.59 1.64
CA GLY A 360 22.87 -8.80 0.48
C GLY A 360 21.71 -8.02 -0.11
N THR A 361 21.98 -7.21 -1.11
CA THR A 361 20.94 -6.50 -1.86
C THR A 361 20.15 -7.49 -2.70
N LEU A 362 18.82 -7.40 -2.64
CA LEU A 362 17.93 -8.26 -3.42
C LEU A 362 17.80 -7.73 -4.84
N TRP A 363 18.19 -8.56 -5.80
CA TRP A 363 18.04 -8.33 -7.22
C TRP A 363 17.14 -9.40 -7.83
N PHE A 364 16.37 -9.01 -8.84
CA PHE A 364 15.41 -9.91 -9.48
C PHE A 364 15.59 -9.94 -10.98
N SER A 365 15.72 -11.14 -11.55
CA SER A 365 15.62 -11.36 -12.98
C SER A 365 14.16 -11.63 -13.35
N THR A 366 13.60 -10.80 -14.22
CA THR A 366 12.23 -10.95 -14.72
C THR A 366 12.20 -10.74 -16.23
N PRO A 367 11.24 -11.36 -16.96
CA PRO A 367 11.10 -11.16 -18.40
C PRO A 367 10.80 -9.70 -18.78
N THR A 368 10.20 -8.93 -17.87
CA THR A 368 9.84 -7.52 -18.10
C THR A 368 10.80 -6.63 -17.32
N ARG A 369 11.46 -5.72 -18.01
CA ARG A 369 12.36 -4.75 -17.40
C ARG A 369 11.55 -3.74 -16.57
N LEU A 370 12.10 -3.35 -15.43
CA LEU A 370 11.55 -2.26 -14.63
C LEU A 370 11.78 -0.92 -15.32
N GLU A 371 10.70 -0.19 -15.56
CA GLU A 371 10.74 1.17 -16.07
C GLU A 371 9.84 2.08 -15.23
N TYR A 372 10.42 3.18 -14.74
CA TYR A 372 9.66 4.24 -14.10
C TYR A 372 9.20 5.24 -15.16
N PHE A 373 7.92 5.58 -15.13
CA PHE A 373 7.30 6.48 -16.08
C PHE A 373 7.93 7.87 -15.99
N ASN A 374 8.35 8.42 -17.13
CA ASN A 374 9.02 9.71 -17.26
C ASN A 374 10.30 9.87 -16.40
N ASP A 375 10.90 8.76 -15.90
CA ASP A 375 12.15 8.81 -15.13
C ASP A 375 13.18 7.76 -15.61
N PRO A 376 13.81 7.98 -16.78
CA PRO A 376 14.82 7.06 -17.31
C PRO A 376 16.11 7.01 -16.49
N ALA A 377 16.41 8.05 -15.71
CA ALA A 377 17.58 8.06 -14.83
C ALA A 377 17.40 7.06 -13.69
N LYS A 378 16.24 7.10 -13.03
CA LYS A 378 15.92 6.18 -11.95
C LYS A 378 15.73 4.75 -12.43
N SER A 379 15.15 4.56 -13.62
CA SER A 379 15.05 3.24 -14.24
C SER A 379 16.43 2.59 -14.41
N ARG A 380 17.44 3.37 -14.84
CA ARG A 380 18.84 2.89 -14.93
C ARG A 380 19.45 2.57 -13.56
N GLU A 381 19.25 3.43 -12.55
CA GLU A 381 19.76 3.19 -11.19
C GLU A 381 19.18 1.93 -10.55
N SER A 382 17.97 1.56 -10.92
CA SER A 382 17.27 0.38 -10.41
C SER A 382 17.54 -0.88 -11.23
N SER A 383 18.43 -0.84 -12.21
CA SER A 383 18.78 -1.94 -13.10
C SER A 383 20.27 -2.27 -13.01
N SER A 384 20.64 -3.54 -13.20
CA SER A 384 22.03 -3.97 -13.38
C SER A 384 22.65 -3.32 -14.63
N ALA A 385 23.98 -3.26 -14.72
CA ALA A 385 24.69 -2.62 -15.82
C ALA A 385 24.31 -3.18 -17.21
N ASP A 386 24.02 -4.48 -17.28
CA ASP A 386 23.57 -5.19 -18.49
C ASP A 386 22.04 -5.15 -18.67
N GLY A 387 21.30 -4.66 -17.68
CA GLY A 387 19.84 -4.56 -17.67
C GLY A 387 19.12 -5.89 -17.48
N SER A 388 19.81 -6.97 -17.10
CA SER A 388 19.23 -8.29 -16.88
C SER A 388 18.47 -8.42 -15.56
N MET A 389 18.82 -7.61 -14.56
CA MET A 389 18.24 -7.63 -13.22
C MET A 389 17.75 -6.25 -12.79
N SER A 390 16.78 -6.24 -11.90
CA SER A 390 16.25 -5.02 -11.28
C SER A 390 16.19 -5.15 -9.75
N THR A 391 16.29 -4.01 -9.04
CA THR A 391 16.19 -3.95 -7.59
C THR A 391 15.35 -2.76 -7.14
N VAL A 392 14.71 -2.88 -5.96
CA VAL A 392 14.08 -1.77 -5.23
C VAL A 392 14.88 -1.35 -4.00
N GLY A 393 16.08 -1.94 -3.83
CA GLY A 393 17.01 -1.62 -2.75
C GLY A 393 16.67 -2.29 -1.43
N ASP A 394 15.87 -3.34 -1.42
CA ASP A 394 15.64 -4.16 -0.23
C ASP A 394 16.86 -5.06 0.01
N VAL A 395 17.17 -5.35 1.29
CA VAL A 395 18.26 -6.19 1.75
C VAL A 395 17.69 -7.40 2.48
N GLY A 396 18.26 -8.58 2.22
CA GLY A 396 17.81 -9.82 2.83
C GLY A 396 18.75 -10.98 2.56
N TYR A 397 18.36 -12.16 2.98
CA TYR A 397 19.08 -13.41 2.72
C TYR A 397 18.08 -14.56 2.51
N VAL A 398 18.57 -15.66 1.95
CA VAL A 398 17.82 -16.91 1.88
C VAL A 398 18.45 -17.94 2.80
N ASP A 399 17.64 -18.82 3.39
CA ASP A 399 18.11 -19.97 4.16
C ASP A 399 18.39 -21.19 3.26
N ASP A 400 18.86 -22.30 3.87
CA ASP A 400 19.17 -23.55 3.16
C ASP A 400 17.95 -24.18 2.48
N ASP A 401 16.73 -23.86 2.94
CA ASP A 401 15.47 -24.35 2.39
C ASP A 401 14.87 -23.41 1.33
N GLY A 402 15.56 -22.27 1.04
CA GLY A 402 15.18 -21.30 0.02
C GLY A 402 14.11 -20.30 0.48
N PHE A 403 13.88 -20.15 1.78
CA PHE A 403 13.02 -19.10 2.33
C PHE A 403 13.75 -17.77 2.41
N LEU A 404 13.06 -16.71 2.00
CA LEU A 404 13.57 -15.34 2.01
C LEU A 404 13.29 -14.66 3.35
N TYR A 405 14.29 -13.97 3.88
CA TYR A 405 14.22 -13.13 5.08
C TYR A 405 14.63 -11.70 4.72
N LEU A 406 13.78 -10.74 5.03
CA LEU A 406 14.09 -9.32 4.86
C LEU A 406 14.81 -8.79 6.11
N THR A 407 15.88 -8.05 5.92
CA THR A 407 16.59 -7.39 7.03
C THR A 407 16.27 -5.91 7.12
N ASP A 408 16.33 -5.16 6.01
CA ASP A 408 15.97 -3.74 5.93
C ASP A 408 16.01 -3.24 4.47
N ARG A 409 15.98 -1.91 4.30
CA ARG A 409 16.32 -1.25 3.04
C ARG A 409 17.73 -0.66 3.10
N LYS A 410 18.48 -0.77 2.02
CA LYS A 410 19.85 -0.22 1.91
C LYS A 410 19.90 1.26 2.31
N THR A 411 18.86 2.04 2.02
CA THR A 411 18.76 3.47 2.35
C THR A 411 18.55 3.79 3.83
N PHE A 412 18.18 2.81 4.66
CA PHE A 412 17.98 2.98 6.11
C PHE A 412 19.04 2.28 6.94
N MET A 413 19.92 1.52 6.30
CA MET A 413 21.05 0.90 6.99
C MET A 413 21.90 1.96 7.66
N ILE A 414 22.20 1.78 8.93
CA ILE A 414 23.04 2.66 9.74
C ILE A 414 24.47 2.18 9.64
N ILE A 415 25.41 3.06 9.32
CA ILE A 415 26.84 2.74 9.28
C ILE A 415 27.50 3.35 10.50
N SER A 416 27.67 2.55 11.55
CA SER A 416 28.23 2.99 12.83
C SER A 416 29.59 2.35 13.07
N GLY A 417 30.65 3.15 13.06
CA GLY A 417 32.02 2.66 13.26
C GLY A 417 32.45 1.59 12.24
N GLY A 418 31.93 1.65 11.01
CA GLY A 418 32.20 0.66 9.96
C GLY A 418 31.35 -0.62 10.05
N VAL A 419 30.39 -0.68 10.98
CA VAL A 419 29.45 -1.81 11.12
C VAL A 419 28.10 -1.44 10.52
N ASN A 420 27.59 -2.30 9.65
CA ASN A 420 26.25 -2.18 9.10
C ASN A 420 25.22 -2.64 10.14
N ILE A 421 24.32 -1.74 10.52
CA ILE A 421 23.24 -2.01 11.47
C ILE A 421 21.90 -1.85 10.71
N TYR A 422 21.06 -2.86 10.84
CA TYR A 422 19.72 -2.86 10.26
C TYR A 422 18.68 -2.44 11.31
N PRO A 423 18.12 -1.23 11.22
CA PRO A 423 17.22 -0.67 12.24
C PRO A 423 15.98 -1.50 12.51
N GLN A 424 15.50 -2.26 11.54
CA GLN A 424 14.27 -3.03 11.64
C GLN A 424 14.26 -4.03 12.80
N GLU A 425 15.41 -4.61 13.14
CA GLU A 425 15.54 -5.54 14.27
C GLU A 425 15.22 -4.83 15.60
N THR A 426 15.74 -3.63 15.78
CA THR A 426 15.49 -2.81 16.97
C THR A 426 14.05 -2.29 17.00
N GLU A 427 13.47 -1.91 15.85
CA GLU A 427 12.05 -1.54 15.76
C GLU A 427 11.13 -2.69 16.15
N ASN A 428 11.39 -3.89 15.62
CA ASN A 428 10.62 -5.08 15.94
C ASN A 428 10.65 -5.40 17.43
N LEU A 429 11.77 -5.18 18.09
CA LEU A 429 11.90 -5.37 19.53
C LEU A 429 11.16 -4.29 20.32
N LEU A 430 11.32 -3.01 19.97
CA LEU A 430 10.65 -1.91 20.67
C LEU A 430 9.13 -2.01 20.57
N ILE A 431 8.58 -2.42 19.43
CA ILE A 431 7.14 -2.46 19.21
C ILE A 431 6.39 -3.49 20.08
N VAL A 432 7.09 -4.53 20.55
CA VAL A 432 6.51 -5.53 21.46
C VAL A 432 6.56 -5.08 22.92
N HIS A 433 7.26 -3.99 23.27
CA HIS A 433 7.28 -3.47 24.62
C HIS A 433 5.90 -2.91 25.01
N PRO A 434 5.36 -3.23 26.23
CA PRO A 434 3.99 -2.85 26.62
C PRO A 434 3.71 -1.34 26.59
N LYS A 435 4.74 -0.52 26.86
CA LYS A 435 4.64 0.94 26.91
C LYS A 435 4.86 1.64 25.56
N VAL A 436 5.08 0.89 24.48
CA VAL A 436 5.35 1.41 23.14
C VAL A 436 4.14 1.16 22.24
N ALA A 437 3.56 2.20 21.68
CA ALA A 437 2.53 2.08 20.65
C ALA A 437 3.14 1.87 19.27
N ASP A 438 4.27 2.58 18.99
CA ASP A 438 4.98 2.53 17.72
C ASP A 438 6.44 2.97 17.88
N ALA A 439 7.34 2.53 16.98
CA ALA A 439 8.76 2.85 17.04
C ALA A 439 9.36 3.07 15.64
N ALA A 440 10.27 4.03 15.55
CA ALA A 440 11.12 4.30 14.41
C ALA A 440 12.58 4.28 14.85
N VAL A 441 13.46 3.59 14.12
CA VAL A 441 14.89 3.54 14.39
C VAL A 441 15.67 3.92 13.13
N PHE A 442 16.67 4.79 13.27
CA PHE A 442 17.51 5.27 12.17
C PHE A 442 18.84 5.81 12.68
N GLY A 443 19.78 6.01 11.75
CA GLY A 443 21.08 6.62 12.04
C GLY A 443 20.97 8.13 12.16
N VAL A 444 21.64 8.67 13.19
CA VAL A 444 21.88 10.11 13.35
C VAL A 444 23.37 10.39 13.37
N PRO A 445 23.83 11.61 13.02
CA PRO A 445 25.25 11.94 12.98
C PRO A 445 25.95 11.70 14.32
N ASN A 446 27.11 11.05 14.29
CA ASN A 446 28.01 10.89 15.42
C ASN A 446 29.44 11.19 14.98
N ALA A 447 30.14 12.07 15.73
CA ALA A 447 31.47 12.57 15.35
C ALA A 447 32.55 11.48 15.30
N ASP A 448 32.43 10.45 16.13
CA ASP A 448 33.44 9.38 16.26
C ASP A 448 33.11 8.15 15.38
N LEU A 449 31.82 7.86 15.20
CA LEU A 449 31.35 6.63 14.56
C LEU A 449 30.76 6.86 13.16
N GLY A 450 30.63 8.12 12.71
CA GLY A 450 29.87 8.50 11.53
C GLY A 450 28.39 8.60 11.83
N GLU A 451 27.78 7.48 12.18
CA GLU A 451 26.40 7.43 12.64
C GLU A 451 26.25 6.68 13.96
N GLU A 452 25.19 6.99 14.71
CA GLU A 452 24.75 6.22 15.87
C GLU A 452 23.27 5.88 15.78
N VAL A 453 22.87 4.82 16.47
CA VAL A 453 21.49 4.36 16.49
C VAL A 453 20.64 5.27 17.36
N LYS A 454 19.56 5.82 16.79
CA LYS A 454 18.54 6.60 17.49
C LYS A 454 17.18 5.97 17.32
N ALA A 455 16.38 5.95 18.39
CA ALA A 455 14.97 5.60 18.33
C ALA A 455 14.09 6.84 18.53
N VAL A 456 12.96 6.87 17.83
CA VAL A 456 11.84 7.78 18.10
C VAL A 456 10.62 6.91 18.38
N VAL A 457 10.02 7.08 19.55
CA VAL A 457 8.98 6.19 20.04
C VAL A 457 7.67 6.96 20.26
N GLN A 458 6.58 6.37 19.83
CA GLN A 458 5.23 6.77 20.23
C GLN A 458 4.85 5.95 21.47
N PRO A 459 4.67 6.59 22.64
CA PRO A 459 4.23 5.88 23.85
C PRO A 459 2.82 5.29 23.69
N ALA A 460 2.55 4.21 24.40
CA ALA A 460 1.19 3.69 24.51
C ALA A 460 0.28 4.68 25.27
N GLU A 461 -1.03 4.57 25.08
CA GLU A 461 -2.00 5.45 25.74
C GLU A 461 -1.84 5.44 27.26
N GLY A 462 -1.82 6.63 27.87
CA GLY A 462 -1.64 6.79 29.32
C GLY A 462 -0.20 6.65 29.81
N ILE A 463 0.77 6.44 28.93
CA ILE A 463 2.20 6.38 29.28
C ILE A 463 2.84 7.75 29.07
N GLU A 464 3.40 8.32 30.15
CA GLU A 464 4.10 9.60 30.11
C GLU A 464 5.51 9.44 29.53
N PRO A 465 5.86 10.21 28.47
CA PRO A 465 7.20 10.23 27.92
C PRO A 465 8.18 10.92 28.90
N GLY A 466 9.43 10.47 28.92
CA GLY A 466 10.45 11.11 29.73
C GLY A 466 11.71 10.27 29.93
N PRO A 467 12.70 10.78 30.71
CA PRO A 467 14.00 10.11 30.88
C PRO A 467 13.93 8.72 31.52
N ASP A 468 12.88 8.45 32.30
CA ASP A 468 12.71 7.13 32.94
C ASP A 468 12.26 6.10 31.90
N LEU A 469 11.31 6.45 31.02
CA LEU A 469 10.89 5.61 29.92
C LEU A 469 12.03 5.41 28.90
N GLU A 470 12.78 6.45 28.57
CA GLU A 470 13.96 6.34 27.72
C GLU A 470 14.95 5.29 28.24
N ARG A 471 15.33 5.38 29.52
CA ARG A 471 16.24 4.40 30.15
C ARG A 471 15.67 2.98 30.11
N GLU A 472 14.39 2.84 30.41
CA GLU A 472 13.71 1.54 30.39
C GLU A 472 13.79 0.89 29.01
N LEU A 473 13.50 1.66 27.95
CA LEU A 473 13.53 1.17 26.57
C LEU A 473 14.96 0.86 26.09
N ILE A 474 15.94 1.67 26.44
CA ILE A 474 17.34 1.39 26.14
C ILE A 474 17.80 0.10 26.85
N ASN A 475 17.50 -0.05 28.14
CA ASN A 475 17.83 -1.25 28.90
C ASN A 475 17.15 -2.50 28.29
N PHE A 476 15.87 -2.37 27.92
CA PHE A 476 15.14 -3.44 27.26
C PHE A 476 15.82 -3.87 25.95
N CYS A 477 16.32 -2.91 25.16
CA CYS A 477 17.09 -3.23 23.96
C CYS A 477 18.43 -3.92 24.32
N GLN A 478 19.14 -3.46 25.34
CA GLN A 478 20.43 -4.04 25.76
C GLN A 478 20.33 -5.46 26.31
N GLU A 479 19.18 -5.80 26.91
CA GLU A 479 18.91 -7.16 27.40
C GLU A 479 18.59 -8.15 26.27
N ASN A 480 18.18 -7.68 25.11
CA ASN A 480 17.67 -8.53 24.04
C ASN A 480 18.45 -8.43 22.73
N LEU A 481 19.32 -7.43 22.56
CA LEU A 481 20.11 -7.20 21.36
C LEU A 481 21.61 -6.99 21.68
N SER A 482 22.44 -7.20 20.67
CA SER A 482 23.84 -6.81 20.75
C SER A 482 23.98 -5.29 20.94
N ALA A 483 24.90 -4.86 21.80
CA ALA A 483 25.05 -3.46 22.24
C ALA A 483 25.14 -2.44 21.09
N TYR A 484 25.76 -2.81 19.97
CA TYR A 484 25.93 -1.91 18.82
C TYR A 484 24.60 -1.65 18.06
N LYS A 485 23.58 -2.51 18.22
CA LYS A 485 22.24 -2.36 17.64
C LYS A 485 21.31 -1.53 18.52
N CYS A 486 21.65 -1.35 19.81
CA CYS A 486 20.81 -0.65 20.76
C CYS A 486 20.81 0.86 20.52
N PRO A 487 19.67 1.54 20.65
CA PRO A 487 19.62 2.98 20.53
C PRO A 487 20.44 3.62 21.67
N ARG A 488 21.20 4.67 21.33
CA ARG A 488 21.94 5.48 22.31
C ARG A 488 21.05 6.55 22.95
N SER A 489 19.99 6.91 22.28
CA SER A 489 18.99 7.86 22.78
C SER A 489 17.61 7.54 22.22
N VAL A 490 16.55 7.92 22.97
CA VAL A 490 15.16 7.75 22.57
C VAL A 490 14.45 9.08 22.71
N ASP A 491 13.90 9.58 21.60
CA ASP A 491 12.97 10.70 21.62
C ASP A 491 11.52 10.20 21.54
N PHE A 492 10.57 11.07 21.88
CA PHE A 492 9.17 10.70 21.92
C PHE A 492 8.32 11.62 21.04
N GLU A 493 7.38 11.01 20.32
CA GLU A 493 6.39 11.69 19.50
C GLU A 493 4.99 11.25 19.90
N VAL A 494 4.03 12.16 19.83
CA VAL A 494 2.61 11.83 20.09
C VAL A 494 2.09 10.83 19.05
N GLN A 495 2.55 10.98 17.81
CA GLN A 495 2.21 10.08 16.71
C GLN A 495 3.38 10.03 15.71
N LEU A 496 3.82 8.83 15.37
CA LEU A 496 4.83 8.66 14.33
C LEU A 496 4.23 8.87 12.94
N PRO A 497 4.99 9.46 12.00
CA PRO A 497 4.54 9.67 10.63
C PRO A 497 4.45 8.32 9.90
N ARG A 498 3.25 7.78 9.83
CA ARG A 498 2.96 6.59 9.03
C ARG A 498 2.10 6.95 7.83
N LEU A 499 2.46 6.36 6.71
CA LEU A 499 1.55 6.32 5.58
C LEU A 499 0.32 5.48 5.97
N PRO A 500 -0.85 5.72 5.39
CA PRO A 500 -2.04 4.92 5.66
C PRO A 500 -1.90 3.43 5.33
N THR A 501 -0.88 3.04 4.55
CA THR A 501 -0.42 1.64 4.40
C THR A 501 0.15 1.04 5.67
N GLY A 502 0.27 1.82 6.74
CA GLY A 502 1.05 1.44 7.90
C GLY A 502 2.57 1.59 7.73
N LYS A 503 3.07 1.92 6.53
CA LYS A 503 4.50 2.12 6.29
C LYS A 503 5.00 3.36 7.01
N LEU A 504 6.03 3.19 7.84
CA LEU A 504 6.68 4.28 8.56
C LEU A 504 7.43 5.22 7.60
N TYR A 505 7.18 6.53 7.70
CA TYR A 505 7.86 7.53 6.89
C TYR A 505 9.11 8.04 7.62
N LYS A 506 10.07 7.14 7.83
CA LYS A 506 11.33 7.38 8.60
C LYS A 506 12.08 8.63 8.16
N ARG A 507 12.05 8.96 6.86
CA ARG A 507 12.79 10.09 6.30
C ARG A 507 12.43 11.40 6.98
N ILE A 508 11.15 11.69 7.20
CA ILE A 508 10.71 12.94 7.87
C ILE A 508 11.30 13.06 9.27
N LEU A 509 11.40 11.93 9.99
CA LEU A 509 12.01 11.91 11.31
C LEU A 509 13.53 12.11 11.21
N ARG A 510 14.20 11.30 10.38
CA ARG A 510 15.65 11.32 10.21
C ARG A 510 16.16 12.70 9.78
N ASP A 511 15.53 13.32 8.80
CA ASP A 511 15.96 14.60 8.23
C ASP A 511 15.99 15.72 9.27
N ARG A 512 15.20 15.67 10.35
CA ARG A 512 15.25 16.62 11.47
C ARG A 512 16.59 16.63 12.21
N TYR A 513 17.30 15.47 12.24
CA TYR A 513 18.58 15.32 12.93
C TYR A 513 19.78 15.55 11.99
N TRP A 514 19.54 15.66 10.67
CA TRP A 514 20.57 15.86 9.66
C TRP A 514 20.66 17.29 9.13
N THR A 515 19.74 18.18 9.50
CA THR A 515 19.67 19.57 8.97
C THR A 515 20.89 20.42 9.26
N ASP A 516 21.67 20.12 10.32
CA ASP A 516 22.87 20.86 10.69
C ASP A 516 24.19 20.18 10.20
N HIS A 517 24.11 19.02 9.58
CA HIS A 517 25.25 18.26 9.10
C HIS A 517 25.09 17.98 7.59
N THR A 518 25.64 18.88 6.76
CA THR A 518 25.91 18.53 5.36
C THR A 518 26.91 17.40 5.35
N SER A 519 26.48 16.17 5.14
CA SER A 519 27.36 15.02 5.01
C SER A 519 28.24 15.21 3.77
N GLN A 520 29.50 15.56 3.99
CA GLN A 520 30.57 15.26 3.08
C GLN A 520 30.94 13.78 3.27
N ILE A 521 30.22 12.90 2.63
CA ILE A 521 30.73 11.60 2.23
C ILE A 521 30.19 11.34 0.84
N SER A 522 31.06 11.63 -0.15
CA SER A 522 30.96 11.24 -1.55
C SER A 522 31.09 9.73 -1.72
#